data_f96597182aa5e29748aa1a8a973ade86
#
_entry.id   f96597182aa5e29748aa1a8a973ade86
#
_cell.length_a   1.000
_cell.length_b   1.000
_cell.length_c   1.000
_cell.angle_alpha   90.00
_cell.angle_beta   90.00
_cell.angle_gamma   90.00
#
_symmetry.space_group_name_H-M   'P 1'
#
loop_
_entity.id
_entity.type
_entity.pdbx_description
1 polymer ?
#
loop_
_entity_poly.entity_id
_entity_poly.type
_entity_poly.pdbx_seq_one_letter_code
_entity_poly.pdbx_strand_id
1 'polypeptide(L)'
;QVYDAIKNFEKAIDIKPEYCEAHSNLGHSLNLINQEDAAVKCYEKSLAINPDYTPAYINIALVYQEKGQIDNAIKQYEKALAINPNHVLAYYNLSDIKQYTISDDQVAKMASLLSTGNLSPSERIHLCFALAKVCENLENQDELFKCLDEGNRLRKKDLNYSLEKSQNLSSTFRRLFSTLPTVIEQSQSFEPSTIRPIFIVGMPRSGTTLVEQIISSHNAVYGAGELTTLPTVVGPIARDHLTQNTNLSESNFLSIRQQYLDALSRFEVPENVITDKMPLNFQYIGFILSAFPEA
;
A
#
# COMPACT_ATOMS: atom_id res chain seq x y z
N GLN A 1 -6.33 6.34 13.33
CA GLN A 1 -5.14 5.54 13.68
C GLN A 1 -3.82 6.31 13.43
N VAL A 2 -3.59 6.91 12.22
CA VAL A 2 -2.34 7.66 11.96
C VAL A 2 -2.26 8.92 12.83
N TYR A 3 -3.33 9.69 12.94
CA TYR A 3 -3.39 10.87 13.82
C TYR A 3 -3.20 10.53 15.30
N ASP A 4 -3.69 9.38 15.75
CA ASP A 4 -3.48 8.92 17.13
C ASP A 4 -2.01 8.52 17.35
N ALA A 5 -1.38 7.91 16.34
CA ALA A 5 0.05 7.59 16.37
C ALA A 5 0.90 8.87 16.47
N ILE A 6 0.60 9.90 15.66
CA ILE A 6 1.26 11.21 15.74
C ILE A 6 1.19 11.77 17.16
N LYS A 7 -0.02 11.88 17.74
CA LYS A 7 -0.20 12.39 19.12
C LYS A 7 0.58 11.58 20.16
N ASN A 8 0.66 10.27 19.99
CA ASN A 8 1.38 9.41 20.92
C ASN A 8 2.91 9.59 20.80
N PHE A 9 3.43 9.74 19.57
CA PHE A 9 4.86 10.03 19.37
C PHE A 9 5.23 11.43 19.85
N GLU A 10 4.40 12.44 19.64
CA GLU A 10 4.59 13.78 20.21
C GLU A 10 4.67 13.73 21.75
N LYS A 11 3.74 13.04 22.42
CA LYS A 11 3.80 12.85 23.88
C LYS A 11 5.07 12.10 24.33
N ALA A 12 5.50 11.10 23.57
CA ALA A 12 6.72 10.37 23.88
C ALA A 12 7.97 11.28 23.79
N ILE A 13 7.99 12.18 22.80
CA ILE A 13 9.04 13.19 22.63
C ILE A 13 8.98 14.24 23.72
N ASP A 14 7.80 14.69 24.14
CA ASP A 14 7.63 15.63 25.26
C ASP A 14 8.19 15.05 26.57
N ILE A 15 8.00 13.74 26.80
CA ILE A 15 8.53 13.04 27.99
C ILE A 15 10.04 12.81 27.86
N LYS A 16 10.53 12.43 26.68
CA LYS A 16 11.92 12.15 26.39
C LYS A 16 12.33 12.79 25.06
N PRO A 17 12.80 14.08 25.09
CA PRO A 17 13.16 14.81 23.86
C PRO A 17 14.27 14.13 23.01
N GLU A 18 15.17 13.37 23.64
CA GLU A 18 16.23 12.62 22.98
C GLU A 18 15.82 11.17 22.66
N TYR A 19 14.54 10.94 22.30
CA TYR A 19 14.07 9.63 21.91
C TYR A 19 14.13 9.48 20.38
N CYS A 20 15.26 9.02 19.88
CA CYS A 20 15.58 8.87 18.47
C CYS A 20 14.49 8.15 17.68
N GLU A 21 14.03 6.99 18.16
CA GLU A 21 13.00 6.18 17.50
C GLU A 21 11.65 6.88 17.45
N ALA A 22 11.29 7.65 18.47
CA ALA A 22 10.03 8.40 18.49
C ALA A 22 10.04 9.50 17.43
N HIS A 23 11.15 10.23 17.27
CA HIS A 23 11.30 11.20 16.19
C HIS A 23 11.18 10.55 14.81
N SER A 24 11.83 9.41 14.59
CA SER A 24 11.75 8.68 13.31
C SER A 24 10.33 8.17 13.03
N ASN A 25 9.64 7.61 14.03
CA ASN A 25 8.28 7.11 13.88
C ASN A 25 7.25 8.23 13.69
N LEU A 26 7.47 9.40 14.32
CA LEU A 26 6.68 10.60 14.06
C LEU A 26 6.86 11.03 12.60
N GLY A 27 8.11 11.07 12.09
CA GLY A 27 8.39 11.37 10.70
C GLY A 27 7.68 10.42 9.75
N HIS A 28 7.71 9.12 10.02
CA HIS A 28 6.98 8.13 9.23
C HIS A 28 5.46 8.39 9.22
N SER A 29 4.89 8.69 10.39
CA SER A 29 3.45 8.98 10.49
C SER A 29 3.06 10.27 9.75
N LEU A 30 3.92 11.29 9.76
CA LEU A 30 3.73 12.53 9.01
C LEU A 30 3.82 12.29 7.49
N ASN A 31 4.74 11.43 7.03
CA ASN A 31 4.84 11.06 5.62
C ASN A 31 3.57 10.36 5.12
N LEU A 32 2.96 9.50 5.93
CA LEU A 32 1.70 8.83 5.61
C LEU A 32 0.51 9.78 5.41
N ILE A 33 0.59 11.01 5.89
CA ILE A 33 -0.42 12.07 5.67
C ILE A 33 0.09 13.17 4.74
N ASN A 34 1.07 12.85 3.89
CA ASN A 34 1.67 13.74 2.88
C ASN A 34 2.32 15.02 3.46
N GLN A 35 2.78 14.98 4.72
CA GLN A 35 3.54 16.08 5.35
C GLN A 35 5.05 15.80 5.24
N GLU A 36 5.55 15.69 4.03
CA GLU A 36 6.91 15.23 3.72
C GLU A 36 8.01 16.12 4.33
N ASP A 37 7.88 17.46 4.26
CA ASP A 37 8.89 18.36 4.80
C ASP A 37 8.97 18.29 6.34
N ALA A 38 7.83 18.10 7.00
CA ALA A 38 7.79 17.86 8.45
C ALA A 38 8.39 16.49 8.80
N ALA A 39 8.13 15.47 7.99
CA ALA A 39 8.70 14.14 8.15
C ALA A 39 10.24 14.18 8.08
N VAL A 40 10.81 14.83 7.05
CA VAL A 40 12.27 14.98 6.91
C VAL A 40 12.88 15.66 8.13
N LYS A 41 12.28 16.75 8.64
CA LYS A 41 12.76 17.42 9.86
C LYS A 41 12.77 16.48 11.08
N CYS A 42 11.77 15.60 11.21
CA CYS A 42 11.74 14.62 12.28
C CYS A 42 12.85 13.57 12.14
N TYR A 43 13.11 13.10 10.93
CA TYR A 43 14.22 12.18 10.66
C TYR A 43 15.58 12.83 10.92
N GLU A 44 15.77 14.10 10.52
CA GLU A 44 16.99 14.85 10.80
C GLU A 44 17.22 15.02 12.31
N LYS A 45 16.15 15.27 13.10
CA LYS A 45 16.24 15.28 14.57
C LYS A 45 16.64 13.91 15.12
N SER A 46 16.07 12.83 14.58
CA SER A 46 16.46 11.46 14.95
C SER A 46 17.96 11.23 14.70
N LEU A 47 18.48 11.67 13.55
CA LEU A 47 19.90 11.54 13.20
C LEU A 47 20.81 12.49 14.00
N ALA A 48 20.33 13.63 14.43
CA ALA A 48 21.06 14.50 15.35
C ALA A 48 21.25 13.87 16.73
N ILE A 49 20.28 13.06 17.18
CA ILE A 49 20.37 12.30 18.43
C ILE A 49 21.25 11.05 18.26
N ASN A 50 21.02 10.29 17.20
CA ASN A 50 21.79 9.10 16.89
C ASN A 50 22.18 9.07 15.40
N PRO A 51 23.42 9.51 15.06
CA PRO A 51 23.91 9.54 13.67
C PRO A 51 23.95 8.18 12.98
N ASP A 52 23.98 7.07 13.74
CA ASP A 52 24.05 5.71 13.20
C ASP A 52 22.65 5.06 13.09
N TYR A 53 21.57 5.82 13.28
CA TYR A 53 20.23 5.28 13.21
C TYR A 53 19.80 5.06 11.76
N THR A 54 20.19 3.91 11.22
CA THR A 54 19.96 3.50 9.82
C THR A 54 18.51 3.68 9.32
N PRO A 55 17.44 3.40 10.11
CA PRO A 55 16.08 3.58 9.63
C PRO A 55 15.74 5.01 9.21
N ALA A 56 16.31 6.03 9.87
CA ALA A 56 16.05 7.42 9.49
C ALA A 56 16.63 7.77 8.11
N TYR A 57 17.82 7.29 7.78
CA TYR A 57 18.40 7.46 6.43
C TYR A 57 17.52 6.82 5.36
N ILE A 58 17.01 5.61 5.61
CA ILE A 58 16.14 4.90 4.66
C ILE A 58 14.84 5.68 4.46
N ASN A 59 14.24 6.18 5.53
CA ASN A 59 13.00 6.96 5.46
C ASN A 59 13.20 8.30 4.73
N ILE A 60 14.32 9.00 4.96
CA ILE A 60 14.67 10.20 4.19
C ILE A 60 14.85 9.87 2.71
N ALA A 61 15.51 8.75 2.40
CA ALA A 61 15.69 8.29 1.03
C ALA A 61 14.35 8.04 0.32
N LEU A 62 13.39 7.40 1.00
CA LEU A 62 12.04 7.17 0.48
C LEU A 62 11.34 8.49 0.16
N VAL A 63 11.40 9.48 1.07
CA VAL A 63 10.82 10.82 0.81
C VAL A 63 11.47 11.48 -0.40
N TYR A 64 12.80 11.42 -0.53
CA TYR A 64 13.48 11.96 -1.71
C TYR A 64 13.10 11.24 -2.99
N GLN A 65 12.92 9.92 -2.94
CA GLN A 65 12.48 9.13 -4.08
C GLN A 65 11.06 9.51 -4.51
N GLU A 66 10.13 9.68 -3.58
CA GLU A 66 8.76 10.16 -3.82
C GLU A 66 8.73 11.56 -4.45
N LYS A 67 9.66 12.44 -4.06
CA LYS A 67 9.88 13.77 -4.65
C LYS A 67 10.62 13.76 -6.00
N GLY A 68 11.01 12.60 -6.52
CA GLY A 68 11.81 12.48 -7.73
C GLY A 68 13.28 12.94 -7.59
N GLN A 69 13.75 13.18 -6.36
CA GLN A 69 15.12 13.60 -6.06
C GLN A 69 16.05 12.38 -5.97
N ILE A 70 16.20 11.67 -7.06
CA ILE A 70 16.83 10.33 -7.13
C ILE A 70 18.27 10.34 -6.60
N ASP A 71 19.10 11.32 -6.98
CA ASP A 71 20.49 11.39 -6.51
C ASP A 71 20.60 11.59 -4.99
N ASN A 72 19.66 12.33 -4.39
CA ASN A 72 19.61 12.50 -2.95
C ASN A 72 19.16 11.22 -2.25
N ALA A 73 18.21 10.51 -2.82
CA ALA A 73 17.76 9.20 -2.31
C ALA A 73 18.91 8.19 -2.31
N ILE A 74 19.64 8.05 -3.43
CA ILE A 74 20.80 7.16 -3.54
C ILE A 74 21.82 7.45 -2.42
N LYS A 75 22.19 8.74 -2.24
CA LYS A 75 23.15 9.13 -1.19
C LYS A 75 22.69 8.73 0.21
N GLN A 76 21.41 8.79 0.52
CA GLN A 76 20.90 8.40 1.84
C GLN A 76 20.90 6.88 2.02
N TYR A 77 20.52 6.11 1.00
CA TYR A 77 20.64 4.65 1.05
C TYR A 77 22.09 4.20 1.19
N GLU A 78 23.04 4.84 0.49
CA GLU A 78 24.46 4.53 0.62
C GLU A 78 25.02 4.85 2.02
N LYS A 79 24.57 5.94 2.66
CA LYS A 79 24.88 6.20 4.07
C LYS A 79 24.33 5.11 4.99
N ALA A 80 23.08 4.69 4.78
CA ALA A 80 22.49 3.59 5.53
C ALA A 80 23.31 2.30 5.40
N LEU A 81 23.76 1.98 4.18
CA LEU A 81 24.58 0.80 3.90
C LEU A 81 26.03 0.92 4.41
N ALA A 82 26.59 2.13 4.50
CA ALA A 82 27.89 2.36 5.12
C ALA A 82 27.86 2.07 6.63
N ILE A 83 26.74 2.38 7.31
CA ILE A 83 26.53 2.09 8.73
C ILE A 83 26.19 0.60 8.93
N ASN A 84 25.25 0.08 8.16
CA ASN A 84 24.83 -1.32 8.22
C ASN A 84 24.92 -2.00 6.85
N PRO A 85 26.08 -2.61 6.50
CA PRO A 85 26.29 -3.28 5.21
C PRO A 85 25.41 -4.52 4.98
N ASN A 86 24.66 -4.97 5.98
CA ASN A 86 23.75 -6.12 5.87
C ASN A 86 22.28 -5.71 5.76
N HIS A 87 21.98 -4.42 5.61
CA HIS A 87 20.59 -3.94 5.61
C HIS A 87 19.88 -4.23 4.28
N VAL A 88 19.17 -5.36 4.22
CA VAL A 88 18.53 -5.87 3.00
C VAL A 88 17.55 -4.89 2.38
N LEU A 89 16.71 -4.22 3.20
CA LEU A 89 15.71 -3.28 2.68
C LEU A 89 16.34 -2.06 2.00
N ALA A 90 17.53 -1.62 2.47
CA ALA A 90 18.27 -0.55 1.80
C ALA A 90 18.73 -0.97 0.41
N TYR A 91 19.25 -2.19 0.26
CA TYR A 91 19.59 -2.74 -1.07
C TYR A 91 18.37 -2.87 -1.97
N TYR A 92 17.25 -3.36 -1.44
CA TYR A 92 16.02 -3.53 -2.19
C TYR A 92 15.52 -2.19 -2.77
N ASN A 93 15.39 -1.17 -1.94
CA ASN A 93 14.94 0.15 -2.40
C ASN A 93 15.97 0.82 -3.32
N LEU A 94 17.25 0.69 -3.01
CA LEU A 94 18.32 1.25 -3.85
C LEU A 94 18.37 0.62 -5.24
N SER A 95 18.07 -0.68 -5.35
CA SER A 95 18.09 -1.41 -6.62
C SER A 95 17.04 -0.93 -7.63
N ASP A 96 15.99 -0.26 -7.15
CA ASP A 96 14.96 0.31 -8.03
C ASP A 96 15.39 1.62 -8.72
N ILE A 97 16.37 2.33 -8.14
CA ILE A 97 16.74 3.67 -8.59
C ILE A 97 18.20 3.82 -9.01
N LYS A 98 19.07 2.90 -8.58
CA LYS A 98 20.50 2.91 -8.93
C LYS A 98 20.77 2.02 -10.12
N GLN A 99 21.53 2.53 -11.09
CA GLN A 99 22.11 1.71 -12.15
C GLN A 99 23.39 1.05 -11.61
N TYR A 100 23.43 -0.28 -11.66
CA TYR A 100 24.55 -1.07 -11.17
C TYR A 100 25.50 -1.45 -12.30
N THR A 101 26.80 -1.54 -11.95
CA THR A 101 27.85 -2.11 -12.79
C THR A 101 28.43 -3.36 -12.13
N ILE A 102 29.10 -4.18 -12.91
CA ILE A 102 29.70 -5.44 -12.42
C ILE A 102 30.79 -5.20 -11.35
N SER A 103 31.36 -3.99 -11.33
CA SER A 103 32.39 -3.57 -10.35
C SER A 103 31.83 -3.00 -9.06
N ASP A 104 30.51 -2.88 -8.91
CA ASP A 104 29.92 -2.41 -7.66
C ASP A 104 30.05 -3.45 -6.55
N ASP A 105 30.78 -3.12 -5.49
CA ASP A 105 30.96 -3.99 -4.29
C ASP A 105 29.65 -4.42 -3.67
N GLN A 106 28.60 -3.60 -3.83
CA GLN A 106 27.24 -3.89 -3.36
C GLN A 106 26.66 -5.13 -4.03
N VAL A 107 26.99 -5.41 -5.30
CA VAL A 107 26.51 -6.60 -6.02
C VAL A 107 27.07 -7.87 -5.38
N ALA A 108 28.41 -7.90 -5.16
CA ALA A 108 29.06 -9.02 -4.49
C ALA A 108 28.54 -9.19 -3.05
N LYS A 109 28.28 -8.09 -2.35
CA LYS A 109 27.73 -8.12 -0.99
C LYS A 109 26.32 -8.70 -0.95
N MET A 110 25.42 -8.29 -1.84
CA MET A 110 24.07 -8.85 -1.95
C MET A 110 24.11 -10.36 -2.24
N ALA A 111 24.94 -10.79 -3.18
CA ALA A 111 25.12 -12.21 -3.50
C ALA A 111 25.64 -13.01 -2.30
N SER A 112 26.62 -12.47 -1.55
CA SER A 112 27.14 -13.08 -0.34
C SER A 112 26.06 -13.22 0.74
N LEU A 113 25.25 -12.18 0.97
CA LEU A 113 24.15 -12.21 1.95
C LEU A 113 23.11 -13.29 1.58
N LEU A 114 22.79 -13.43 0.30
CA LEU A 114 21.83 -14.44 -0.17
C LEU A 114 22.38 -15.87 0.06
N SER A 115 23.68 -16.08 -0.08
CA SER A 115 24.34 -17.38 0.06
C SER A 115 24.58 -17.80 1.52
N THR A 116 24.82 -16.86 2.44
CA THR A 116 25.22 -17.14 3.85
C THR A 116 24.07 -17.60 4.76
N GLY A 117 22.83 -17.51 4.33
CA GLY A 117 21.71 -18.27 4.92
C GLY A 117 21.05 -17.74 6.19
N ASN A 118 21.55 -16.67 6.80
CA ASN A 118 20.97 -16.12 8.04
C ASN A 118 19.89 -15.03 7.81
N LEU A 119 19.17 -15.11 6.69
CA LEU A 119 18.10 -14.17 6.35
C LEU A 119 16.74 -14.69 6.80
N SER A 120 15.90 -13.80 7.31
CA SER A 120 14.48 -14.08 7.45
C SER A 120 13.83 -14.34 6.08
N PRO A 121 12.70 -15.04 6.00
CA PRO A 121 12.00 -15.26 4.73
C PRO A 121 11.71 -13.97 3.97
N SER A 122 11.32 -12.90 4.67
CA SER A 122 11.05 -11.60 4.06
C SER A 122 12.32 -10.95 3.50
N GLU A 123 13.42 -10.96 4.25
CA GLU A 123 14.71 -10.44 3.77
C GLU A 123 15.21 -11.20 2.55
N ARG A 124 15.06 -12.54 2.54
CA ARG A 124 15.44 -13.36 1.40
C ARG A 124 14.64 -13.00 0.15
N ILE A 125 13.33 -12.77 0.29
CA ILE A 125 12.46 -12.31 -0.82
C ILE A 125 12.96 -10.97 -1.37
N HIS A 126 13.16 -9.98 -0.50
CA HIS A 126 13.62 -8.65 -0.93
C HIS A 126 14.99 -8.72 -1.61
N LEU A 127 15.91 -9.51 -1.09
CA LEU A 127 17.24 -9.64 -1.67
C LEU A 127 17.23 -10.36 -3.04
N CYS A 128 16.36 -11.36 -3.21
CA CYS A 128 16.15 -11.99 -4.51
C CYS A 128 15.68 -10.97 -5.55
N PHE A 129 14.70 -10.11 -5.21
CA PHE A 129 14.21 -9.09 -6.13
C PHE A 129 15.23 -7.97 -6.37
N ALA A 130 16.01 -7.57 -5.35
CA ALA A 130 17.11 -6.62 -5.52
C ALA A 130 18.15 -7.14 -6.51
N LEU A 131 18.61 -8.39 -6.33
CA LEU A 131 19.55 -9.04 -7.25
C LEU A 131 18.96 -9.23 -8.65
N ALA A 132 17.67 -9.55 -8.76
CA ALA A 132 17.01 -9.63 -10.07
C ALA A 132 17.12 -8.29 -10.80
N LYS A 133 16.89 -7.17 -10.12
CA LYS A 133 17.00 -5.82 -10.70
C LYS A 133 18.43 -5.50 -11.12
N VAL A 134 19.41 -5.88 -10.31
CA VAL A 134 20.84 -5.78 -10.67
C VAL A 134 21.17 -6.60 -11.90
N CYS A 135 20.72 -7.86 -11.94
CA CYS A 135 20.95 -8.74 -13.11
C CYS A 135 20.29 -8.20 -14.38
N GLU A 136 19.12 -7.55 -14.26
CA GLU A 136 18.48 -6.85 -15.38
C GLU A 136 19.38 -5.72 -15.90
N ASN A 137 19.93 -4.87 -15.02
CA ASN A 137 20.86 -3.80 -15.41
C ASN A 137 22.15 -4.34 -16.04
N LEU A 138 22.62 -5.51 -15.62
CA LEU A 138 23.83 -6.18 -16.12
C LEU A 138 23.56 -7.08 -17.34
N GLU A 139 22.33 -7.13 -17.84
CA GLU A 139 21.89 -7.98 -18.96
C GLU A 139 22.14 -9.48 -18.73
N ASN A 140 22.26 -9.93 -17.47
CA ASN A 140 22.47 -11.32 -17.09
C ASN A 140 21.13 -12.05 -16.93
N GLN A 141 20.57 -12.53 -18.03
CA GLN A 141 19.24 -13.14 -18.08
C GLN A 141 19.13 -14.42 -17.23
N ASP A 142 20.17 -15.26 -17.21
CA ASP A 142 20.12 -16.54 -16.49
C ASP A 142 20.01 -16.33 -14.98
N GLU A 143 20.82 -15.44 -14.41
CA GLU A 143 20.75 -15.11 -12.99
C GLU A 143 19.51 -14.29 -12.65
N LEU A 144 19.04 -13.41 -13.55
CA LEU A 144 17.77 -12.68 -13.41
C LEU A 144 16.62 -13.65 -13.16
N PHE A 145 16.43 -14.64 -14.03
CA PHE A 145 15.33 -15.60 -13.88
C PHE A 145 15.47 -16.49 -12.66
N LYS A 146 16.68 -16.90 -12.27
CA LYS A 146 16.90 -17.64 -11.03
C LYS A 146 16.46 -16.83 -9.80
N CYS A 147 16.86 -15.57 -9.74
CA CYS A 147 16.47 -14.67 -8.63
C CYS A 147 14.95 -14.44 -8.61
N LEU A 148 14.32 -14.21 -9.77
CA LEU A 148 12.87 -14.03 -9.88
C LEU A 148 12.10 -15.29 -9.46
N ASP A 149 12.53 -16.47 -9.91
CA ASP A 149 11.87 -17.73 -9.58
C ASP A 149 11.94 -18.02 -8.07
N GLU A 150 13.10 -17.84 -7.47
CA GLU A 150 13.25 -18.03 -6.03
C GLU A 150 12.41 -17.00 -5.25
N GLY A 151 12.54 -15.72 -5.57
CA GLY A 151 11.80 -14.63 -4.92
C GLY A 151 10.29 -14.83 -5.01
N ASN A 152 9.77 -15.14 -6.21
CA ASN A 152 8.35 -15.39 -6.43
C ASN A 152 7.85 -16.66 -5.71
N ARG A 153 8.63 -17.73 -5.72
CA ARG A 153 8.30 -18.98 -5.01
C ARG A 153 8.17 -18.73 -3.50
N LEU A 154 9.12 -17.98 -2.92
CA LEU A 154 9.10 -17.62 -1.50
C LEU A 154 7.93 -16.67 -1.20
N ARG A 155 7.70 -15.66 -2.03
CA ARG A 155 6.59 -14.71 -1.87
C ARG A 155 5.23 -15.40 -1.95
N LYS A 156 5.07 -16.33 -2.89
CA LYS A 156 3.85 -17.15 -2.99
C LYS A 156 3.58 -17.95 -1.72
N LYS A 157 4.64 -18.51 -1.12
CA LYS A 157 4.55 -19.24 0.16
C LYS A 157 4.21 -18.30 1.32
N ASP A 158 4.86 -17.15 1.40
CA ASP A 158 4.66 -16.13 2.42
C ASP A 158 3.20 -15.62 2.42
N LEU A 159 2.66 -15.32 1.25
CA LEU A 159 1.28 -14.90 1.06
C LEU A 159 0.26 -16.03 1.24
N ASN A 160 0.69 -17.27 1.42
CA ASN A 160 -0.19 -18.45 1.42
C ASN A 160 -1.16 -18.44 0.22
N TYR A 161 -0.63 -17.99 -0.95
CA TYR A 161 -1.44 -17.85 -2.16
C TYR A 161 -1.78 -19.20 -2.77
N SER A 162 -3.05 -19.39 -3.09
CA SER A 162 -3.57 -20.56 -3.82
C SER A 162 -4.51 -20.08 -4.92
N LEU A 163 -4.26 -20.52 -6.15
CA LEU A 163 -5.17 -20.25 -7.27
C LEU A 163 -6.57 -20.81 -7.00
N GLU A 164 -6.64 -21.98 -6.39
CA GLU A 164 -7.90 -22.61 -6.00
C GLU A 164 -8.71 -21.71 -5.04
N LYS A 165 -8.07 -21.13 -4.01
CA LYS A 165 -8.72 -20.17 -3.11
C LYS A 165 -9.28 -18.96 -3.87
N SER A 166 -8.52 -18.43 -4.84
CA SER A 166 -8.95 -17.30 -5.64
C SER A 166 -10.12 -17.66 -6.57
N GLN A 167 -10.08 -18.85 -7.19
CA GLN A 167 -11.17 -19.35 -8.02
C GLN A 167 -12.43 -19.65 -7.20
N ASN A 168 -12.28 -20.20 -6.01
CA ASN A 168 -13.38 -20.45 -5.09
C ASN A 168 -14.03 -19.13 -4.62
N LEU A 169 -13.23 -18.08 -4.34
CA LEU A 169 -13.74 -16.77 -4.00
C LEU A 169 -14.54 -16.16 -5.16
N SER A 170 -14.01 -16.20 -6.39
CA SER A 170 -14.71 -15.73 -7.59
C SER A 170 -16.03 -16.48 -7.85
N SER A 171 -16.00 -17.81 -7.77
CA SER A 171 -17.20 -18.64 -7.96
C SER A 171 -18.26 -18.36 -6.88
N THR A 172 -17.82 -18.07 -5.71
CA THR A 172 -18.61 -17.72 -4.54
C THR A 172 -19.31 -16.36 -4.71
N PHE A 173 -18.58 -15.32 -5.15
CA PHE A 173 -19.21 -14.04 -5.46
C PHE A 173 -20.20 -14.17 -6.63
N ARG A 174 -19.88 -14.93 -7.68
CA ARG A 174 -20.82 -15.22 -8.75
C ARG A 174 -22.12 -15.87 -8.24
N ARG A 175 -22.02 -16.77 -7.26
CA ARG A 175 -23.19 -17.41 -6.65
C ARG A 175 -24.02 -16.43 -5.83
N LEU A 176 -23.39 -15.56 -5.03
CA LEU A 176 -24.09 -14.53 -4.25
C LEU A 176 -24.90 -13.57 -5.13
N PHE A 177 -24.42 -13.30 -6.35
CA PHE A 177 -25.07 -12.41 -7.30
C PHE A 177 -25.70 -13.15 -8.49
N SER A 178 -25.93 -14.47 -8.39
CA SER A 178 -26.63 -15.26 -9.45
C SER A 178 -28.09 -14.84 -9.65
N THR A 179 -28.70 -14.39 -8.57
CA THR A 179 -29.95 -13.63 -8.60
C THR A 179 -29.59 -12.20 -8.23
N LEU A 180 -29.73 -11.25 -9.15
CA LEU A 180 -29.47 -9.83 -8.87
C LEU A 180 -30.27 -9.42 -7.63
N PRO A 181 -29.62 -8.97 -6.56
CA PRO A 181 -30.34 -8.47 -5.41
C PRO A 181 -31.11 -7.22 -5.82
N THR A 182 -32.24 -7.00 -5.16
CA THR A 182 -33.00 -5.76 -5.30
C THR A 182 -32.07 -4.59 -5.00
N VAL A 183 -31.96 -3.66 -5.92
CA VAL A 183 -31.19 -2.42 -5.71
C VAL A 183 -31.87 -1.65 -4.59
N ILE A 184 -31.09 -1.16 -3.62
CA ILE A 184 -31.65 -0.46 -2.43
C ILE A 184 -32.40 0.82 -2.79
N GLU A 185 -32.25 1.37 -4.00
CA GLU A 185 -33.01 2.52 -4.49
C GLU A 185 -34.55 2.32 -4.40
N GLN A 186 -35.00 1.06 -4.44
CA GLN A 186 -36.40 0.69 -4.27
C GLN A 186 -36.79 0.46 -2.80
N SER A 187 -35.83 0.57 -1.90
CA SER A 187 -36.04 0.41 -0.46
C SER A 187 -36.74 1.62 0.13
N GLN A 188 -37.69 1.40 1.03
CA GLN A 188 -38.30 2.46 1.83
C GLN A 188 -37.31 3.12 2.81
N SER A 189 -36.18 2.46 3.08
CA SER A 189 -35.14 2.93 3.98
C SER A 189 -33.96 3.57 3.24
N PHE A 190 -34.07 3.74 1.91
CA PHE A 190 -33.03 4.38 1.13
C PHE A 190 -33.10 5.90 1.29
N GLU A 191 -31.97 6.48 1.75
CA GLU A 191 -31.79 7.93 1.78
C GLU A 191 -30.67 8.32 0.81
N PRO A 192 -30.91 9.27 -0.11
CA PRO A 192 -29.85 9.80 -0.96
C PRO A 192 -28.73 10.43 -0.12
N SER A 193 -27.49 10.14 -0.48
CA SER A 193 -26.33 10.76 0.16
C SER A 193 -25.96 12.07 -0.54
N THR A 194 -25.43 13.02 0.22
CA THR A 194 -24.80 14.22 -0.34
C THR A 194 -23.44 13.87 -0.96
N ILE A 195 -22.77 12.81 -0.48
CA ILE A 195 -21.53 12.31 -1.06
C ILE A 195 -21.86 11.29 -2.14
N ARG A 196 -21.32 11.51 -3.33
CA ARG A 196 -21.43 10.62 -4.47
C ARG A 196 -20.07 9.94 -4.73
N PRO A 197 -19.94 8.63 -4.49
CA PRO A 197 -18.71 7.91 -4.84
C PRO A 197 -18.62 7.65 -6.34
N ILE A 198 -17.42 7.70 -6.90
CA ILE A 198 -17.07 7.19 -8.23
C ILE A 198 -16.06 6.07 -8.05
N PHE A 199 -16.45 4.85 -8.41
CA PHE A 199 -15.54 3.69 -8.33
C PHE A 199 -14.78 3.51 -9.65
N ILE A 200 -13.47 3.61 -9.59
CA ILE A 200 -12.58 3.35 -10.73
C ILE A 200 -11.97 1.97 -10.55
N VAL A 201 -12.48 1.02 -11.32
CA VAL A 201 -12.10 -0.39 -11.23
C VAL A 201 -11.41 -0.85 -12.51
N GLY A 202 -10.61 -1.91 -12.44
CA GLY A 202 -9.93 -2.46 -13.61
C GLY A 202 -8.83 -3.46 -13.25
N MET A 203 -8.09 -3.90 -14.24
CA MET A 203 -6.90 -4.71 -14.00
C MET A 203 -5.76 -3.81 -13.48
N PRO A 204 -4.91 -4.31 -12.59
CA PRO A 204 -3.67 -3.60 -12.23
C PRO A 204 -2.89 -3.20 -13.50
N ARG A 205 -2.31 -2.01 -13.52
CA ARG A 205 -1.54 -1.44 -14.65
C ARG A 205 -2.38 -1.15 -15.91
N SER A 206 -3.69 -0.99 -15.80
CA SER A 206 -4.60 -0.65 -16.91
C SER A 206 -4.86 0.86 -17.09
N GLY A 207 -4.13 1.71 -16.39
CA GLY A 207 -4.26 3.17 -16.49
C GLY A 207 -5.30 3.78 -15.55
N THR A 208 -5.81 3.06 -14.56
CA THR A 208 -6.81 3.55 -13.59
C THR A 208 -6.35 4.82 -12.87
N THR A 209 -5.06 4.97 -12.58
CA THR A 209 -4.51 6.21 -11.98
C THR A 209 -4.65 7.42 -12.91
N LEU A 210 -4.38 7.24 -14.21
CA LEU A 210 -4.57 8.31 -15.19
C LEU A 210 -6.04 8.72 -15.29
N VAL A 211 -6.94 7.74 -15.31
CA VAL A 211 -8.39 7.99 -15.32
C VAL A 211 -8.80 8.79 -14.09
N GLU A 212 -8.33 8.41 -12.90
CA GLU A 212 -8.61 9.17 -11.67
C GLU A 212 -8.10 10.60 -11.77
N GLN A 213 -6.86 10.81 -12.20
CA GLN A 213 -6.27 12.16 -12.34
C GLN A 213 -7.06 13.03 -13.32
N ILE A 214 -7.54 12.47 -14.43
CA ILE A 214 -8.40 13.17 -15.38
C ILE A 214 -9.73 13.59 -14.71
N ILE A 215 -10.38 12.68 -14.00
CA ILE A 215 -11.67 12.94 -13.35
C ILE A 215 -11.48 13.95 -12.20
N SER A 216 -10.47 13.77 -11.36
CA SER A 216 -10.18 14.65 -10.21
C SER A 216 -9.56 15.99 -10.60
N SER A 217 -9.23 16.22 -11.88
CA SER A 217 -8.90 17.56 -12.37
C SER A 217 -10.10 18.51 -12.37
N HIS A 218 -11.32 17.98 -12.27
CA HIS A 218 -12.53 18.77 -12.11
C HIS A 218 -12.68 19.24 -10.65
N ASN A 219 -12.98 20.53 -10.48
CA ASN A 219 -13.04 21.21 -9.18
C ASN A 219 -14.14 20.73 -8.21
N ALA A 220 -15.06 19.90 -8.65
CA ALA A 220 -16.10 19.29 -7.83
C ALA A 220 -15.76 17.86 -7.42
N VAL A 221 -14.58 17.35 -7.77
CA VAL A 221 -14.20 15.95 -7.55
C VAL A 221 -12.91 15.84 -6.73
N TYR A 222 -12.99 15.15 -5.62
CA TYR A 222 -11.84 14.80 -4.80
C TYR A 222 -11.30 13.42 -5.20
N GLY A 223 -10.01 13.34 -5.51
CA GLY A 223 -9.31 12.09 -5.82
C GLY A 223 -8.80 11.43 -4.55
N ALA A 224 -9.48 10.38 -4.06
CA ALA A 224 -9.10 9.72 -2.81
C ALA A 224 -8.08 8.58 -2.99
N GLY A 225 -7.71 8.24 -4.22
CA GLY A 225 -6.73 7.19 -4.48
C GLY A 225 -7.25 5.78 -4.21
N GLU A 226 -6.38 4.90 -3.72
CA GLU A 226 -6.71 3.50 -3.45
C GLU A 226 -7.25 3.32 -2.02
N LEU A 227 -8.59 3.18 -1.91
CA LEU A 227 -9.24 3.00 -0.62
C LEU A 227 -9.40 1.51 -0.29
N THR A 228 -9.02 1.14 0.93
CA THR A 228 -9.26 -0.22 1.47
C THR A 228 -10.62 -0.35 2.17
N THR A 229 -11.44 0.69 2.08
CA THR A 229 -12.71 0.77 2.81
C THR A 229 -13.70 -0.29 2.33
N LEU A 230 -13.90 -0.41 1.01
CA LEU A 230 -14.90 -1.34 0.46
C LEU A 230 -14.60 -2.81 0.84
N PRO A 231 -13.39 -3.34 0.64
CA PRO A 231 -13.03 -4.68 1.11
C PRO A 231 -13.23 -4.88 2.62
N THR A 232 -12.93 -3.85 3.41
CA THR A 232 -13.05 -3.90 4.88
C THR A 232 -14.49 -4.00 5.34
N VAL A 233 -15.39 -3.27 4.67
CA VAL A 233 -16.82 -3.25 5.01
C VAL A 233 -17.54 -4.49 4.47
N VAL A 234 -17.24 -4.88 3.23
CA VAL A 234 -17.89 -6.01 2.57
C VAL A 234 -17.39 -7.36 3.10
N GLY A 235 -16.11 -7.45 3.41
CA GLY A 235 -15.45 -8.72 3.75
C GLY A 235 -16.11 -9.51 4.88
N PRO A 236 -16.42 -8.92 6.04
CA PRO A 236 -17.15 -9.60 7.12
C PRO A 236 -18.52 -10.09 6.69
N ILE A 237 -19.33 -9.20 6.07
CA ILE A 237 -20.69 -9.52 5.62
C ILE A 237 -20.68 -10.66 4.61
N ALA A 238 -19.83 -10.58 3.60
CA ALA A 238 -19.71 -11.64 2.60
C ALA A 238 -19.29 -12.97 3.24
N ARG A 239 -18.34 -12.96 4.18
CA ARG A 239 -17.86 -14.16 4.88
C ARG A 239 -18.97 -14.84 5.67
N ASP A 240 -19.76 -14.07 6.42
CA ASP A 240 -20.84 -14.60 7.24
C ASP A 240 -21.91 -15.28 6.38
N HIS A 241 -22.33 -14.64 5.29
CA HIS A 241 -23.30 -15.20 4.35
C HIS A 241 -22.78 -16.44 3.62
N LEU A 242 -21.48 -16.48 3.31
CA LEU A 242 -20.83 -17.64 2.72
C LEU A 242 -20.75 -18.82 3.67
N THR A 243 -20.44 -18.54 4.93
CA THR A 243 -20.31 -19.58 5.96
C THR A 243 -21.69 -20.18 6.29
N GLN A 244 -22.72 -19.35 6.33
CA GLN A 244 -24.09 -19.74 6.67
C GLN A 244 -24.92 -20.17 5.46
N ASN A 245 -24.40 -20.06 4.25
CA ASN A 245 -25.08 -20.32 2.97
C ASN A 245 -26.42 -19.56 2.86
N THR A 246 -26.44 -18.30 3.30
CA THR A 246 -27.62 -17.42 3.26
C THR A 246 -27.51 -16.41 2.14
N ASN A 247 -28.65 -15.85 1.69
CA ASN A 247 -28.68 -14.78 0.71
C ASN A 247 -28.45 -13.42 1.39
N LEU A 248 -27.84 -12.49 0.64
CA LEU A 248 -27.70 -11.09 1.06
C LEU A 248 -29.09 -10.44 1.13
N SER A 249 -29.31 -9.68 2.18
CA SER A 249 -30.54 -8.93 2.41
C SER A 249 -30.34 -7.45 2.10
N GLU A 250 -31.43 -6.71 1.92
CA GLU A 250 -31.45 -5.26 1.78
C GLU A 250 -30.71 -4.57 2.94
N SER A 251 -30.91 -5.04 4.17
CA SER A 251 -30.23 -4.46 5.35
C SER A 251 -28.70 -4.62 5.30
N ASN A 252 -28.18 -5.65 4.63
CA ASN A 252 -26.75 -5.80 4.41
C ASN A 252 -26.21 -4.69 3.49
N PHE A 253 -26.92 -4.39 2.40
CA PHE A 253 -26.52 -3.35 1.46
C PHE A 253 -26.64 -1.94 2.08
N LEU A 254 -27.68 -1.68 2.86
CA LEU A 254 -27.81 -0.44 3.62
C LEU A 254 -26.67 -0.27 4.64
N SER A 255 -26.30 -1.35 5.33
CA SER A 255 -25.17 -1.34 6.26
C SER A 255 -23.84 -1.09 5.55
N ILE A 256 -23.60 -1.71 4.40
CA ILE A 256 -22.39 -1.48 3.57
C ILE A 256 -22.34 -0.02 3.16
N ARG A 257 -23.46 0.50 2.63
CA ARG A 257 -23.60 1.90 2.23
C ARG A 257 -23.24 2.85 3.35
N GLN A 258 -23.90 2.71 4.50
CA GLN A 258 -23.69 3.61 5.64
C GLN A 258 -22.21 3.61 6.09
N GLN A 259 -21.63 2.45 6.34
CA GLN A 259 -20.25 2.34 6.79
C GLN A 259 -19.25 2.92 5.78
N TYR A 260 -19.52 2.74 4.49
CA TYR A 260 -18.67 3.26 3.43
C TYR A 260 -18.76 4.79 3.32
N LEU A 261 -19.97 5.35 3.33
CA LEU A 261 -20.18 6.81 3.29
C LEU A 261 -19.65 7.49 4.54
N ASP A 262 -19.79 6.87 5.72
CA ASP A 262 -19.19 7.35 6.97
C ASP A 262 -17.65 7.40 6.88
N ALA A 263 -17.05 6.47 6.19
CA ALA A 263 -15.61 6.49 5.96
C ALA A 263 -15.19 7.61 4.98
N LEU A 264 -15.98 7.85 3.92
CA LEU A 264 -15.73 8.95 2.98
C LEU A 264 -15.90 10.32 3.64
N SER A 265 -16.88 10.48 4.53
CA SER A 265 -17.12 11.76 5.23
C SER A 265 -15.92 12.22 6.08
N ARG A 266 -15.03 11.30 6.47
CA ARG A 266 -13.81 11.61 7.25
C ARG A 266 -12.73 12.35 6.48
N PHE A 267 -12.85 12.44 5.14
CA PHE A 267 -11.91 13.25 4.36
C PHE A 267 -12.08 14.75 4.60
N GLU A 268 -13.26 15.18 5.11
CA GLU A 268 -13.55 16.60 5.43
C GLU A 268 -13.25 17.55 4.26
N VAL A 269 -13.53 17.11 3.04
CA VAL A 269 -13.30 17.88 1.81
C VAL A 269 -14.58 18.57 1.36
N PRO A 270 -14.49 19.73 0.67
CA PRO A 270 -15.66 20.47 0.22
C PRO A 270 -16.37 19.81 -0.97
N GLU A 271 -15.70 18.91 -1.68
CA GLU A 271 -16.25 18.22 -2.85
C GLU A 271 -17.24 17.15 -2.42
N ASN A 272 -18.38 17.12 -3.11
CA ASN A 272 -19.41 16.11 -2.89
C ASN A 272 -19.17 14.82 -3.71
N VAL A 273 -18.29 14.86 -4.69
CA VAL A 273 -17.93 13.71 -5.51
C VAL A 273 -16.55 13.24 -5.13
N ILE A 274 -16.42 11.96 -4.71
CA ILE A 274 -15.17 11.38 -4.23
C ILE A 274 -14.87 10.12 -5.06
N THR A 275 -13.67 10.04 -5.64
CA THR A 275 -13.23 8.83 -6.34
C THR A 275 -12.68 7.79 -5.36
N ASP A 276 -12.94 6.53 -5.61
CA ASP A 276 -12.23 5.37 -5.06
C ASP A 276 -11.59 4.61 -6.23
N LYS A 277 -10.30 4.82 -6.42
CA LYS A 277 -9.55 4.16 -7.48
C LYS A 277 -8.81 2.93 -6.92
N MET A 278 -9.54 1.96 -6.42
CA MET A 278 -9.01 0.66 -6.07
C MET A 278 -9.29 -0.33 -7.22
N PRO A 279 -8.29 -0.64 -8.08
CA PRO A 279 -8.51 -1.51 -9.23
C PRO A 279 -9.20 -2.83 -8.87
N LEU A 280 -8.80 -3.45 -7.77
CA LEU A 280 -9.34 -4.74 -7.31
C LEU A 280 -10.78 -4.69 -6.82
N ASN A 281 -11.39 -3.51 -6.68
CA ASN A 281 -12.82 -3.37 -6.37
C ASN A 281 -13.72 -3.95 -7.47
N PHE A 282 -13.18 -4.33 -8.64
CA PHE A 282 -13.95 -5.09 -9.63
C PHE A 282 -14.54 -6.40 -9.06
N GLN A 283 -13.91 -6.97 -8.04
CA GLN A 283 -14.41 -8.17 -7.34
C GLN A 283 -15.70 -7.89 -6.58
N TYR A 284 -15.95 -6.65 -6.21
CA TYR A 284 -17.08 -6.20 -5.40
C TYR A 284 -18.17 -5.47 -6.21
N ILE A 285 -18.12 -5.53 -7.56
CA ILE A 285 -19.08 -4.82 -8.44
C ILE A 285 -20.55 -5.09 -8.04
N GLY A 286 -20.90 -6.33 -7.69
CA GLY A 286 -22.24 -6.66 -7.25
C GLY A 286 -22.67 -5.87 -6.00
N PHE A 287 -21.77 -5.72 -5.04
CA PHE A 287 -22.03 -4.92 -3.83
C PHE A 287 -22.12 -3.43 -4.15
N ILE A 288 -21.25 -2.93 -5.05
CA ILE A 288 -21.27 -1.52 -5.50
C ILE A 288 -22.61 -1.20 -6.15
N LEU A 289 -23.02 -1.98 -7.15
CA LEU A 289 -24.27 -1.75 -7.88
C LEU A 289 -25.51 -1.86 -6.99
N SER A 290 -25.46 -2.72 -5.95
CA SER A 290 -26.58 -2.88 -5.04
C SER A 290 -26.65 -1.81 -3.96
N ALA A 291 -25.51 -1.35 -3.44
CA ALA A 291 -25.45 -0.44 -2.30
C ALA A 291 -25.30 1.05 -2.71
N PHE A 292 -24.89 1.35 -3.93
CA PHE A 292 -24.62 2.71 -4.41
C PHE A 292 -25.26 2.96 -5.78
N PRO A 293 -26.60 3.06 -5.86
CA PRO A 293 -27.29 3.26 -7.14
C PRO A 293 -26.93 4.59 -7.82
N GLU A 294 -26.42 5.55 -7.07
CA GLU A 294 -25.97 6.86 -7.57
C GLU A 294 -24.51 6.88 -8.07
N ALA A 295 -23.74 5.82 -7.87
CA ALA A 295 -22.31 5.77 -8.19
C ALA A 295 -22.02 5.81 -9.70
#